data_70525d5995927e74d655b499b9e0bbf3
#
_entry.id   70525d5995927e74d655b499b9e0bbf3
#
_cell.length_a   1.000
_cell.length_b   1.000
_cell.length_c   1.000
_cell.angle_alpha   90.00
_cell.angle_beta   90.00
_cell.angle_gamma   90.00
#
_symmetry.space_group_name_H-M   'P 1'
#
loop_
_entity.id
_entity.type
_entity.pdbx_description
1 polymer ?
#
loop_
_entity_poly.entity_id
_entity_poly.type
_entity_poly.pdbx_seq_one_letter_code
_entity_poly.pdbx_strand_id
1 'polypeptide(L)'
;MARLREFYKDTVVPELIKQFGYKSVMEVPRIEKITLNMGVGEAVADKKVMEHAVSDLEKIAGQKPVVTVARKSIAGFKIRDNYPVGCKVTLRRDQMFEFLDRLITIALPRVRDFRGISKKSFDGRGNYTLGVKEQLIFPEIDYDRVDKVRGMDIVIVTTAKSDEEAKELLTQLGMPFQK
;
A
#
# COMPACT_ATOMS: atom_id res chain seq x y z
N MET A 1 -9.02 4.04 -18.61
CA MET A 1 -9.43 3.27 -17.41
C MET A 1 -8.31 2.34 -17.03
N ALA A 2 -8.09 2.10 -15.74
CA ALA A 2 -7.04 1.18 -15.27
C ALA A 2 -7.37 -0.27 -15.71
N ARG A 3 -6.42 -0.95 -16.34
CA ARG A 3 -6.56 -2.35 -16.81
C ARG A 3 -7.09 -3.28 -15.70
N LEU A 4 -6.54 -3.18 -14.52
CA LEU A 4 -6.93 -4.01 -13.38
C LEU A 4 -8.36 -3.74 -12.90
N ARG A 5 -8.90 -2.54 -13.13
CA ARG A 5 -10.29 -2.19 -12.81
C ARG A 5 -11.28 -2.87 -13.75
N GLU A 6 -10.95 -2.97 -15.03
CA GLU A 6 -11.74 -3.70 -16.02
C GLU A 6 -11.69 -5.19 -15.72
N PHE A 7 -10.50 -5.72 -15.49
CA PHE A 7 -10.30 -7.12 -15.09
C PHE A 7 -11.11 -7.49 -13.82
N TYR A 8 -11.14 -6.61 -12.81
CA TYR A 8 -11.97 -6.83 -11.63
C TYR A 8 -13.45 -6.98 -11.98
N LYS A 9 -14.00 -6.11 -12.84
CA LYS A 9 -15.43 -6.14 -13.20
C LYS A 9 -15.79 -7.35 -14.05
N ASP A 10 -14.94 -7.69 -15.02
CA ASP A 10 -15.28 -8.67 -16.05
C ASP A 10 -14.96 -10.10 -15.62
N THR A 11 -13.96 -10.29 -14.77
CA THR A 11 -13.48 -11.62 -14.38
C THR A 11 -13.66 -11.88 -12.88
N VAL A 12 -13.15 -11.01 -12.00
CA VAL A 12 -13.10 -11.28 -10.56
C VAL A 12 -14.49 -11.28 -9.94
N VAL A 13 -15.35 -10.34 -10.28
CA VAL A 13 -16.72 -10.27 -9.73
C VAL A 13 -17.55 -11.52 -10.02
N PRO A 14 -17.65 -12.04 -11.27
CA PRO A 14 -18.36 -13.27 -11.54
C PRO A 14 -17.81 -14.51 -10.83
N GLU A 15 -16.48 -14.60 -10.68
CA GLU A 15 -15.82 -15.71 -9.99
C GLU A 15 -16.12 -15.69 -8.49
N LEU A 16 -16.03 -14.54 -7.84
CA LEU A 16 -16.34 -14.38 -6.42
C LEU A 16 -17.84 -14.69 -6.13
N ILE A 17 -18.75 -14.30 -7.02
CA ILE A 17 -20.17 -14.64 -6.88
C ILE A 17 -20.37 -16.15 -6.92
N LYS A 18 -19.68 -16.86 -7.81
CA LYS A 18 -19.78 -18.34 -7.90
C LYS A 18 -19.21 -19.03 -6.66
N GLN A 19 -18.11 -18.51 -6.14
CA GLN A 19 -17.38 -19.12 -5.02
C GLN A 19 -18.09 -18.91 -3.67
N PHE A 20 -18.56 -17.70 -3.40
CA PHE A 20 -19.17 -17.33 -2.11
C PHE A 20 -20.69 -17.27 -2.14
N GLY A 21 -21.32 -17.37 -3.30
CA GLY A 21 -22.78 -17.42 -3.43
C GLY A 21 -23.49 -16.10 -3.11
N TYR A 22 -22.86 -14.95 -3.42
CA TYR A 22 -23.47 -13.64 -3.19
C TYR A 22 -24.78 -13.48 -3.98
N LYS A 23 -25.78 -12.90 -3.32
CA LYS A 23 -27.09 -12.66 -3.92
C LYS A 23 -27.13 -11.43 -4.83
N SER A 24 -26.26 -10.49 -4.58
CA SER A 24 -26.17 -9.23 -5.32
C SER A 24 -24.71 -8.88 -5.67
N VAL A 25 -24.49 -8.27 -6.82
CA VAL A 25 -23.19 -7.72 -7.22
C VAL A 25 -22.67 -6.67 -6.21
N MET A 26 -23.57 -6.01 -5.49
CA MET A 26 -23.20 -5.01 -4.47
C MET A 26 -22.63 -5.62 -3.18
N GLU A 27 -22.82 -6.93 -2.96
CA GLU A 27 -22.23 -7.65 -1.81
C GLU A 27 -20.79 -8.08 -2.07
N VAL A 28 -20.39 -8.16 -3.35
CA VAL A 28 -19.05 -8.60 -3.74
C VAL A 28 -17.98 -7.68 -3.14
N PRO A 29 -16.97 -8.23 -2.47
CA PRO A 29 -15.90 -7.44 -1.88
C PRO A 29 -15.13 -6.68 -2.96
N ARG A 30 -14.80 -5.43 -2.67
CA ARG A 30 -14.03 -4.53 -3.54
C ARG A 30 -12.94 -3.82 -2.75
N ILE A 31 -11.89 -3.40 -3.44
CA ILE A 31 -10.90 -2.52 -2.84
C ILE A 31 -11.51 -1.12 -2.70
N GLU A 32 -11.44 -0.55 -1.51
CA GLU A 32 -11.96 0.78 -1.21
C GLU A 32 -10.89 1.85 -1.37
N LYS A 33 -9.71 1.59 -0.80
CA LYS A 33 -8.55 2.48 -0.85
C LYS A 33 -7.26 1.71 -0.61
N ILE A 34 -6.15 2.30 -1.06
CA ILE A 34 -4.79 1.88 -0.68
C ILE A 34 -4.12 3.05 0.01
N THR A 35 -3.58 2.82 1.20
CA THR A 35 -2.84 3.84 1.95
C THR A 35 -1.38 3.44 1.99
N LEU A 36 -0.51 4.36 1.57
CA LEU A 36 0.93 4.23 1.69
C LEU A 36 1.37 5.10 2.86
N ASN A 37 2.19 4.55 3.73
CA ASN A 37 2.75 5.25 4.87
C ASN A 37 4.26 5.05 4.94
N MET A 38 5.00 6.11 5.16
CA MET A 38 6.43 6.09 5.37
C MET A 38 6.74 6.77 6.69
N GLY A 39 7.25 6.00 7.66
CA GLY A 39 7.73 6.52 8.94
C GLY A 39 9.15 7.07 8.79
N VAL A 40 9.36 8.34 9.13
CA VAL A 40 10.64 9.04 9.00
C VAL A 40 11.03 9.63 10.35
N GLY A 41 11.44 8.77 11.29
CA GLY A 41 11.85 9.22 12.64
C GLY A 41 13.08 10.13 12.65
N GLU A 42 13.94 10.03 11.65
CA GLU A 42 15.14 10.87 11.49
C GLU A 42 14.81 12.33 11.14
N ALA A 43 13.62 12.61 10.64
CA ALA A 43 13.17 13.97 10.34
C ALA A 43 13.12 14.89 11.57
N VAL A 44 13.15 14.32 12.77
CA VAL A 44 13.27 15.06 14.03
C VAL A 44 14.63 15.78 14.12
N ALA A 45 15.68 15.16 13.60
CA ALA A 45 17.04 15.72 13.59
C ALA A 45 17.30 16.59 12.36
N ASP A 46 16.82 16.17 11.17
CA ASP A 46 17.02 16.87 9.92
C ASP A 46 15.71 16.93 9.09
N LYS A 47 15.21 18.15 8.89
CA LYS A 47 13.99 18.39 8.10
C LYS A 47 14.12 18.04 6.63
N LYS A 48 15.33 18.08 6.04
CA LYS A 48 15.56 17.73 4.64
C LYS A 48 15.23 16.27 4.35
N VAL A 49 15.45 15.41 5.32
CA VAL A 49 15.12 13.98 5.22
C VAL A 49 13.62 13.77 4.95
N MET A 50 12.76 14.62 5.54
CA MET A 50 11.31 14.59 5.27
C MET A 50 10.98 15.05 3.84
N GLU A 51 11.65 16.05 3.31
CA GLU A 51 11.43 16.53 1.95
C GLU A 51 11.77 15.45 0.93
N HIS A 52 12.88 14.73 1.13
CA HIS A 52 13.27 13.58 0.29
C HIS A 52 12.22 12.45 0.37
N ALA A 53 11.76 12.10 1.57
CA ALA A 53 10.74 11.06 1.75
C ALA A 53 9.41 11.43 1.08
N VAL A 54 8.99 12.69 1.18
CA VAL A 54 7.78 13.20 0.51
C VAL A 54 7.94 13.13 -1.01
N SER A 55 9.10 13.54 -1.54
CA SER A 55 9.39 13.49 -2.98
C SER A 55 9.35 12.05 -3.51
N ASP A 56 9.95 11.11 -2.79
CA ASP A 56 9.96 9.69 -3.17
C ASP A 56 8.54 9.12 -3.16
N LEU A 57 7.78 9.37 -2.09
CA LEU A 57 6.41 8.88 -1.99
C LEU A 57 5.48 9.52 -3.03
N GLU A 58 5.71 10.79 -3.39
CA GLU A 58 4.98 11.47 -4.46
C GLU A 58 5.21 10.83 -5.83
N LYS A 59 6.46 10.47 -6.15
CA LYS A 59 6.79 9.76 -7.40
C LYS A 59 6.12 8.39 -7.47
N ILE A 60 6.17 7.62 -6.37
CA ILE A 60 5.54 6.28 -6.28
C ILE A 60 4.02 6.36 -6.41
N ALA A 61 3.41 7.30 -5.70
CA ALA A 61 1.95 7.42 -5.62
C ALA A 61 1.32 8.17 -6.81
N GLY A 62 2.09 9.04 -7.47
CA GLY A 62 1.56 9.98 -8.46
C GLY A 62 0.65 11.07 -7.87
N GLN A 63 0.66 11.21 -6.54
CA GLN A 63 -0.16 12.15 -5.78
C GLN A 63 0.65 12.71 -4.62
N LYS A 64 0.49 14.01 -4.33
CA LYS A 64 1.20 14.68 -3.24
C LYS A 64 0.86 14.07 -1.87
N PRO A 65 1.86 13.59 -1.11
CA PRO A 65 1.65 13.05 0.22
C PRO A 65 1.32 14.13 1.26
N VAL A 66 0.70 13.70 2.34
CA VAL A 66 0.48 14.54 3.54
C VAL A 66 1.55 14.20 4.57
N VAL A 67 2.25 15.22 5.06
CA VAL A 67 3.20 15.06 6.17
C VAL A 67 2.41 14.82 7.45
N THR A 68 2.78 13.78 8.18
CA THR A 68 2.19 13.46 9.48
C THR A 68 3.05 14.04 10.59
N VAL A 69 2.40 14.68 11.56
CA VAL A 69 3.07 15.36 12.67
C VAL A 69 2.77 14.69 14.00
N ALA A 70 3.68 14.83 14.94
CA ALA A 70 3.51 14.33 16.30
C ALA A 70 2.38 15.09 17.02
N ARG A 71 1.52 14.35 17.72
CA ARG A 71 0.38 14.92 18.46
C ARG A 71 0.73 15.31 19.89
N LYS A 72 1.77 14.72 20.45
CA LYS A 72 2.22 14.93 21.84
C LYS A 72 3.74 14.98 21.90
N SER A 73 4.25 15.84 22.76
CA SER A 73 5.68 15.92 23.06
C SER A 73 6.09 14.72 23.92
N ILE A 74 7.15 14.00 23.50
CA ILE A 74 7.69 12.86 24.23
C ILE A 74 9.21 13.06 24.37
N ALA A 75 9.68 13.32 25.58
CA ALA A 75 11.09 13.62 25.86
C ALA A 75 12.02 12.45 25.51
N GLY A 76 11.61 11.21 25.78
CA GLY A 76 12.40 10.00 25.47
C GLY A 76 12.72 9.83 23.98
N PHE A 77 11.86 10.32 23.08
CA PHE A 77 12.08 10.30 21.64
C PHE A 77 12.56 11.66 21.08
N LYS A 78 12.81 12.65 21.94
CA LYS A 78 13.21 14.01 21.54
C LYS A 78 12.21 14.68 20.57
N ILE A 79 10.92 14.35 20.69
CA ILE A 79 9.84 14.83 19.83
C ILE A 79 9.04 15.90 20.58
N ARG A 80 8.73 16.99 19.88
CA ARG A 80 7.78 18.03 20.31
C ARG A 80 6.52 17.97 19.49
N ASP A 81 5.46 18.63 19.98
CA ASP A 81 4.23 18.79 19.26
C ASP A 81 4.47 19.41 17.87
N ASN A 82 3.74 18.92 16.87
CA ASN A 82 3.84 19.34 15.47
C ASN A 82 5.20 19.03 14.77
N TYR A 83 6.06 18.21 15.37
CA TYR A 83 7.25 17.75 14.64
C TYR A 83 6.86 16.76 13.54
N PRO A 84 7.41 16.90 12.32
CA PRO A 84 7.17 15.95 11.24
C PRO A 84 7.80 14.60 11.59
N VAL A 85 7.01 13.53 11.53
CA VAL A 85 7.44 12.16 11.89
C VAL A 85 7.25 11.15 10.78
N GLY A 86 6.57 11.53 9.71
CA GLY A 86 6.33 10.66 8.56
C GLY A 86 5.52 11.33 7.48
N CYS A 87 5.24 10.59 6.43
CA CYS A 87 4.35 11.02 5.36
C CYS A 87 3.43 9.86 4.92
N LYS A 88 2.23 10.21 4.48
CA LYS A 88 1.24 9.25 3.99
C LYS A 88 0.49 9.76 2.78
N VAL A 89 0.01 8.83 1.98
CA VAL A 89 -0.88 9.12 0.85
C VAL A 89 -1.99 8.08 0.80
N THR A 90 -3.18 8.48 0.42
CA THR A 90 -4.33 7.58 0.23
C THR A 90 -4.76 7.62 -1.22
N LEU A 91 -4.69 6.48 -1.87
CA LEU A 91 -5.07 6.28 -3.26
C LEU A 91 -6.48 5.68 -3.35
N ARG A 92 -7.27 6.18 -4.30
CA ARG A 92 -8.64 5.72 -4.57
C ARG A 92 -8.90 5.64 -6.07
N ARG A 93 -9.96 4.92 -6.46
CA ARG A 93 -10.44 4.83 -7.84
C ARG A 93 -9.35 4.35 -8.81
N ASP A 94 -9.16 5.04 -9.93
CA ASP A 94 -8.23 4.61 -10.97
C ASP A 94 -6.77 4.64 -10.53
N GLN A 95 -6.34 5.66 -9.78
CA GLN A 95 -4.98 5.73 -9.22
C GLN A 95 -4.65 4.55 -8.29
N MET A 96 -5.62 4.09 -7.52
CA MET A 96 -5.48 2.92 -6.66
C MET A 96 -5.24 1.65 -7.49
N PHE A 97 -5.99 1.43 -8.56
CA PHE A 97 -5.82 0.26 -9.43
C PHE A 97 -4.52 0.32 -10.23
N GLU A 98 -4.13 1.50 -10.71
CA GLU A 98 -2.85 1.72 -11.39
C GLU A 98 -1.65 1.41 -10.45
N PHE A 99 -1.72 1.89 -9.22
CA PHE A 99 -0.70 1.58 -8.21
C PHE A 99 -0.66 0.08 -7.91
N LEU A 100 -1.81 -0.57 -7.72
CA LEU A 100 -1.88 -2.01 -7.42
C LEU A 100 -1.33 -2.85 -8.57
N ASP A 101 -1.63 -2.50 -9.81
CA ASP A 101 -1.09 -3.17 -11.00
C ASP A 101 0.44 -3.08 -11.06
N ARG A 102 1.01 -1.89 -10.86
CA ARG A 102 2.46 -1.71 -10.79
C ARG A 102 3.10 -2.44 -9.62
N LEU A 103 2.44 -2.45 -8.46
CA LEU A 103 2.92 -3.19 -7.28
C LEU A 103 3.05 -4.68 -7.59
N ILE A 104 2.01 -5.29 -8.18
CA ILE A 104 1.96 -6.73 -8.46
C ILE A 104 2.90 -7.11 -9.58
N THR A 105 2.88 -6.37 -10.69
CA THR A 105 3.58 -6.77 -11.92
C THR A 105 5.05 -6.36 -11.95
N ILE A 106 5.42 -5.27 -11.29
CA ILE A 106 6.76 -4.69 -11.39
C ILE A 106 7.47 -4.67 -10.03
N ALA A 107 6.86 -4.12 -8.99
CA ALA A 107 7.55 -3.86 -7.74
C ALA A 107 7.81 -5.14 -6.93
N LEU A 108 6.80 -5.99 -6.72
CA LEU A 108 6.97 -7.22 -5.93
C LEU A 108 8.00 -8.19 -6.52
N PRO A 109 8.07 -8.45 -7.85
CA PRO A 109 9.11 -9.30 -8.43
C PRO A 109 10.54 -8.75 -8.24
N ARG A 110 10.69 -7.45 -8.03
CA ARG A 110 12.00 -6.80 -7.78
C ARG A 110 12.45 -6.86 -6.33
N VAL A 111 11.59 -7.31 -5.42
CA VAL A 111 11.97 -7.52 -4.01
C VAL A 111 13.04 -8.60 -3.92
N ARG A 112 14.11 -8.29 -3.17
CA ARG A 112 15.23 -9.24 -2.97
C ARG A 112 14.72 -10.49 -2.27
N ASP A 113 15.10 -11.68 -2.78
CA ASP A 113 14.71 -12.99 -2.26
C ASP A 113 13.18 -13.16 -2.09
N PHE A 114 12.41 -12.64 -3.05
CA PHE A 114 10.95 -12.69 -3.00
C PHE A 114 10.44 -14.13 -3.09
N ARG A 115 9.71 -14.56 -2.05
CA ARG A 115 9.09 -15.90 -1.96
C ARG A 115 7.57 -15.85 -1.84
N GLY A 116 6.97 -14.71 -2.19
CA GLY A 116 5.55 -14.42 -1.97
C GLY A 116 5.29 -13.61 -0.70
N ILE A 117 4.09 -13.08 -0.60
CA ILE A 117 3.63 -12.25 0.52
C ILE A 117 2.94 -13.10 1.59
N SER A 118 3.02 -12.69 2.84
CA SER A 118 2.45 -13.41 3.98
C SER A 118 0.93 -13.48 3.91
N LYS A 119 0.34 -14.66 4.14
CA LYS A 119 -1.10 -14.86 4.30
C LYS A 119 -1.63 -14.40 5.67
N LYS A 120 -0.75 -14.10 6.64
CA LYS A 120 -1.10 -13.79 8.03
C LYS A 120 -1.24 -12.29 8.31
N SER A 121 -1.03 -11.44 7.29
CA SER A 121 -1.02 -9.97 7.44
C SER A 121 -2.40 -9.33 7.24
N PHE A 122 -3.46 -10.09 7.44
CA PHE A 122 -4.84 -9.59 7.51
C PHE A 122 -5.18 -9.18 8.95
N ASP A 123 -6.11 -8.24 9.09
CA ASP A 123 -6.50 -7.63 10.38
C ASP A 123 -7.73 -8.28 11.04
N GLY A 124 -8.28 -9.37 10.49
CA GLY A 124 -9.51 -10.01 10.93
C GLY A 124 -10.79 -9.37 10.37
N ARG A 125 -10.67 -8.30 9.59
CA ARG A 125 -11.77 -7.54 8.98
C ARG A 125 -11.63 -7.36 7.47
N GLY A 126 -10.80 -8.18 6.85
CA GLY A 126 -10.59 -8.15 5.41
C GLY A 126 -9.65 -7.05 4.90
N ASN A 127 -8.89 -6.38 5.74
CA ASN A 127 -7.85 -5.46 5.29
C ASN A 127 -6.48 -6.16 5.32
N TYR A 128 -5.62 -5.82 4.38
CA TYR A 128 -4.30 -6.41 4.23
C TYR A 128 -3.20 -5.36 4.35
N THR A 129 -2.16 -5.67 5.12
CA THR A 129 -1.00 -4.79 5.29
C THR A 129 0.27 -5.47 4.81
N LEU A 130 1.02 -4.79 3.95
CA LEU A 130 2.30 -5.23 3.40
C LEU A 130 3.39 -4.24 3.78
N GLY A 131 4.40 -4.69 4.51
CA GLY A 131 5.62 -3.92 4.76
C GLY A 131 6.65 -4.14 3.64
N VAL A 132 7.12 -3.07 3.04
CA VAL A 132 8.20 -3.05 2.05
C VAL A 132 9.44 -2.46 2.71
N LYS A 133 10.57 -3.16 2.63
CA LYS A 133 11.82 -2.72 3.28
C LYS A 133 12.54 -1.62 2.53
N GLU A 134 12.39 -1.57 1.21
CA GLU A 134 13.15 -0.69 0.32
C GLU A 134 12.24 -0.02 -0.71
N GLN A 135 12.22 1.31 -0.78
CA GLN A 135 11.48 2.05 -1.81
C GLN A 135 12.04 1.84 -3.24
N LEU A 136 13.25 1.32 -3.34
CA LEU A 136 13.96 1.07 -4.61
C LEU A 136 13.32 0.00 -5.50
N ILE A 137 12.37 -0.78 -4.96
CA ILE A 137 11.61 -1.75 -5.76
C ILE A 137 10.71 -1.07 -6.81
N PHE A 138 10.35 0.19 -6.57
CA PHE A 138 9.55 0.97 -7.51
C PHE A 138 10.42 1.58 -8.60
N PRO A 139 10.10 1.38 -9.89
CA PRO A 139 10.90 1.88 -11.01
C PRO A 139 10.94 3.41 -11.12
N GLU A 140 9.99 4.10 -10.49
CA GLU A 140 9.93 5.55 -10.45
C GLU A 140 11.02 6.18 -9.59
N ILE A 141 11.68 5.39 -8.76
CA ILE A 141 12.76 5.81 -7.87
C ILE A 141 14.10 5.53 -8.53
N ASP A 142 14.84 6.60 -8.77
CA ASP A 142 16.19 6.55 -9.31
C ASP A 142 17.19 6.28 -8.19
N TYR A 143 17.95 5.19 -8.30
CA TYR A 143 18.95 4.76 -7.30
C TYR A 143 19.98 5.86 -7.00
N ASP A 144 20.42 6.58 -8.02
CA ASP A 144 21.49 7.59 -7.91
C ASP A 144 21.03 8.87 -7.19
N ARG A 145 19.72 9.05 -7.03
CA ARG A 145 19.10 10.22 -6.39
C ARG A 145 18.56 9.97 -4.99
N VAL A 146 18.65 8.74 -4.53
CA VAL A 146 18.17 8.35 -3.18
C VAL A 146 19.25 8.65 -2.15
N ASP A 147 18.91 9.48 -1.17
CA ASP A 147 19.79 9.79 -0.05
C ASP A 147 19.91 8.62 0.95
N LYS A 148 18.79 7.90 1.16
CA LYS A 148 18.72 6.76 2.07
C LYS A 148 17.64 5.78 1.67
N VAL A 149 17.90 4.49 1.87
CA VAL A 149 16.89 3.42 1.74
C VAL A 149 15.88 3.54 2.88
N ARG A 150 14.59 3.63 2.52
CA ARG A 150 13.47 3.71 3.47
C ARG A 150 12.45 2.64 3.18
N GLY A 151 11.92 2.08 4.25
CA GLY A 151 10.77 1.20 4.16
C GLY A 151 9.46 1.96 4.11
N MET A 152 8.41 1.28 3.67
CA MET A 152 7.05 1.80 3.67
C MET A 152 6.04 0.70 3.98
N ASP A 153 4.91 1.10 4.52
CA ASP A 153 3.76 0.24 4.74
C ASP A 153 2.69 0.54 3.68
N ILE A 154 2.19 -0.53 3.08
CA ILE A 154 1.12 -0.50 2.09
C ILE A 154 -0.09 -1.17 2.72
N VAL A 155 -1.15 -0.42 2.96
CA VAL A 155 -2.39 -0.91 3.55
C VAL A 155 -3.48 -0.94 2.50
N ILE A 156 -3.98 -2.12 2.17
CA ILE A 156 -5.07 -2.34 1.23
C ILE A 156 -6.34 -2.53 2.05
N VAL A 157 -7.26 -1.57 1.95
CA VAL A 157 -8.55 -1.59 2.63
C VAL A 157 -9.60 -2.10 1.66
N THR A 158 -10.33 -3.14 2.09
CA THR A 158 -11.40 -3.75 1.30
C THR A 158 -12.75 -3.63 2.01
N THR A 159 -13.82 -3.93 1.28
CA THR A 159 -15.19 -4.02 1.84
C THR A 159 -15.55 -5.45 2.23
N ALA A 160 -14.59 -6.38 2.20
CA ALA A 160 -14.81 -7.77 2.61
C ALA A 160 -15.23 -7.86 4.09
N LYS A 161 -16.07 -8.82 4.40
CA LYS A 161 -16.55 -9.08 5.77
C LYS A 161 -15.60 -9.99 6.54
N SER A 162 -14.84 -10.81 5.83
CA SER A 162 -13.88 -11.78 6.40
C SER A 162 -12.53 -11.70 5.67
N ASP A 163 -11.50 -12.21 6.33
CA ASP A 163 -10.16 -12.30 5.74
C ASP A 163 -10.09 -13.29 4.58
N GLU A 164 -10.96 -14.32 4.59
CA GLU A 164 -11.05 -15.31 3.51
C GLU A 164 -11.55 -14.68 2.21
N GLU A 165 -12.62 -13.88 2.29
CA GLU A 165 -13.16 -13.13 1.15
C GLU A 165 -12.11 -12.14 0.60
N ALA A 166 -11.42 -11.41 1.48
CA ALA A 166 -10.39 -10.45 1.10
C ALA A 166 -9.17 -11.14 0.45
N LYS A 167 -8.76 -12.26 1.01
CA LYS A 167 -7.64 -13.06 0.47
C LYS A 167 -7.96 -13.56 -0.93
N GLU A 168 -9.17 -14.09 -1.14
CA GLU A 168 -9.59 -14.56 -2.44
C GLU A 168 -9.66 -13.42 -3.46
N LEU A 169 -10.26 -12.28 -3.07
CA LEU A 169 -10.26 -11.08 -3.89
C LEU A 169 -8.85 -10.68 -4.34
N LEU A 170 -7.90 -10.59 -3.41
CA LEU A 170 -6.52 -10.20 -3.72
C LEU A 170 -5.78 -11.27 -4.53
N THR A 171 -6.06 -12.55 -4.30
CA THR A 171 -5.49 -13.66 -5.07
C THR A 171 -5.93 -13.60 -6.54
N GLN A 172 -7.22 -13.39 -6.78
CA GLN A 172 -7.76 -13.26 -8.13
C GLN A 172 -7.28 -11.99 -8.85
N LEU A 173 -6.97 -10.92 -8.11
CA LEU A 173 -6.30 -9.73 -8.67
C LEU A 173 -4.82 -9.95 -8.98
N GLY A 174 -4.27 -11.12 -8.65
CA GLY A 174 -2.89 -11.51 -8.97
C GLY A 174 -1.86 -11.27 -7.85
N MET A 175 -2.30 -11.01 -6.62
CA MET A 175 -1.37 -10.88 -5.48
C MET A 175 -0.65 -12.21 -5.19
N PRO A 176 0.70 -12.24 -5.18
CA PRO A 176 1.48 -13.46 -5.07
C PRO A 176 1.63 -13.91 -3.60
N PHE A 177 0.60 -14.52 -3.04
CA PHE A 177 0.68 -15.10 -1.70
C PHE A 177 1.59 -16.34 -1.65
N GLN A 178 2.28 -16.52 -0.54
CA GLN A 178 3.04 -17.75 -0.27
C GLN A 178 2.12 -18.96 -0.32
N LYS A 179 2.61 -20.07 -0.88
CA LYS A 179 1.87 -21.35 -0.93
C LYS A 179 1.66 -21.99 0.43
#